data_8d08656d5acf8aeb1c27f5a906cebb46
#
_entry.id   8d08656d5acf8aeb1c27f5a906cebb46
#
_cell.length_a   1.000
_cell.length_b   1.000
_cell.length_c   1.000
_cell.angle_alpha   90.00
_cell.angle_beta   90.00
_cell.angle_gamma   90.00
#
_symmetry.space_group_name_H-M   'P 1'
#
loop_
_entity.id
_entity.type
_entity.pdbx_description
1 polymer ?
#
loop_
_entity_poly.entity_id
_entity_poly.type
_entity_poly.pdbx_seq_one_letter_code
_entity_poly.pdbx_strand_id
1 'polypeptide(L)'
;LGDYCRYSSSLEPLLSEFAICLIARIWGSGYEWKVHSKIAIDAGVNEDMIESISLGKKPSHMSDEQHAVYEFTMTLNRDRKISDELYNKTYEILGKDRIVDLVGILGYYTLISMTISISISTVPRVTCSPRMALQAIPIHPKKDICTFFPSKADCVI
;
A
#
# COMPACT_ATOMS: atom_id res chain seq x y z
N LEU A 1 9.26 -14.29 -5.30
CA LEU A 1 8.64 -13.00 -5.62
C LEU A 1 9.09 -11.91 -4.65
N GLY A 2 9.04 -12.17 -3.33
CA GLY A 2 9.45 -11.17 -2.32
C GLY A 2 10.89 -10.72 -2.45
N ASP A 3 11.79 -11.65 -2.72
CA ASP A 3 13.20 -11.34 -2.96
C ASP A 3 13.38 -10.43 -4.20
N TYR A 4 12.69 -10.77 -5.28
CA TYR A 4 12.69 -9.94 -6.48
C TYR A 4 12.14 -8.53 -6.21
N CYS A 5 10.98 -8.42 -5.59
CA CYS A 5 10.35 -7.12 -5.29
C CYS A 5 11.22 -6.21 -4.40
N ARG A 6 12.04 -6.80 -3.52
CA ARG A 6 12.89 -6.04 -2.60
C ARG A 6 14.26 -5.69 -3.16
N TYR A 7 14.86 -6.56 -3.95
CA TYR A 7 16.29 -6.47 -4.25
C TYR A 7 16.64 -6.49 -5.73
N SER A 8 15.66 -6.80 -6.59
CA SER A 8 15.93 -7.01 -8.03
C SER A 8 14.94 -6.27 -8.94
N SER A 9 13.99 -5.51 -8.36
CA SER A 9 13.05 -4.72 -9.16
C SER A 9 13.78 -3.55 -9.85
N SER A 10 13.23 -3.12 -10.96
CA SER A 10 13.72 -1.94 -11.70
C SER A 10 13.29 -0.61 -11.05
N LEU A 11 12.40 -0.67 -10.04
CA LEU A 11 12.06 0.50 -9.24
C LEU A 11 13.15 0.77 -8.22
N GLU A 12 13.69 1.97 -8.22
CA GLU A 12 14.70 2.40 -7.26
C GLU A 12 14.16 2.32 -5.81
N PRO A 13 15.00 2.07 -4.81
CA PRO A 13 14.58 1.91 -3.42
C PRO A 13 13.69 3.04 -2.90
N LEU A 14 13.95 4.29 -3.28
CA LEU A 14 13.12 5.45 -2.92
C LEU A 14 11.66 5.26 -3.37
N LEU A 15 11.44 4.85 -4.62
CA LEU A 15 10.11 4.70 -5.20
C LEU A 15 9.42 3.42 -4.72
N SER A 16 10.17 2.31 -4.61
CA SER A 16 9.63 1.03 -4.15
C SER A 16 9.18 1.12 -2.69
N GLU A 17 10.00 1.67 -1.80
CA GLU A 17 9.65 1.84 -0.38
C GLU A 17 8.52 2.85 -0.17
N PHE A 18 8.48 3.92 -0.99
CA PHE A 18 7.34 4.85 -1.02
C PHE A 18 6.03 4.13 -1.37
N ALA A 19 6.04 3.28 -2.41
CA ALA A 19 4.88 2.46 -2.80
C ALA A 19 4.47 1.47 -1.69
N ILE A 20 5.44 0.84 -1.03
CA ILE A 20 5.19 -0.08 0.09
C ILE A 20 4.52 0.66 1.26
N CYS A 21 5.00 1.86 1.61
CA CYS A 21 4.37 2.69 2.64
C CYS A 21 2.91 3.03 2.31
N LEU A 22 2.60 3.32 1.05
CA LEU A 22 1.22 3.56 0.60
C LEU A 22 0.34 2.32 0.81
N ILE A 23 0.81 1.13 0.41
CA ILE A 23 0.09 -0.13 0.62
C ILE A 23 -0.08 -0.43 2.10
N ALA A 24 0.99 -0.31 2.89
CA ALA A 24 0.93 -0.53 4.34
C ALA A 24 -0.14 0.37 4.99
N ARG A 25 -0.23 1.63 4.55
CA ARG A 25 -1.24 2.58 5.05
C ARG A 25 -2.64 2.22 4.58
N ILE A 26 -2.83 1.83 3.30
CA ILE A 26 -4.13 1.43 2.73
C ILE A 26 -4.68 0.22 3.49
N TRP A 27 -3.85 -0.77 3.80
CA TRP A 27 -4.24 -1.98 4.52
C TRP A 27 -4.27 -1.83 6.04
N GLY A 28 -3.76 -0.72 6.60
CA GLY A 28 -3.61 -0.54 8.04
C GLY A 28 -2.62 -1.54 8.66
N SER A 29 -1.64 -2.02 7.88
CA SER A 29 -0.63 -2.98 8.32
C SER A 29 0.43 -2.28 9.16
N GLY A 30 0.25 -2.27 10.48
CA GLY A 30 1.17 -1.61 11.42
C GLY A 30 2.59 -2.19 11.41
N TYR A 31 2.72 -3.49 11.12
CA TYR A 31 4.04 -4.12 11.01
C TYR A 31 4.81 -3.62 9.79
N GLU A 32 4.19 -3.70 8.60
CA GLU A 32 4.80 -3.22 7.37
C GLU A 32 5.13 -1.72 7.46
N TRP A 33 4.20 -0.93 8.00
CA TRP A 33 4.43 0.48 8.26
C TRP A 33 5.67 0.73 9.11
N LYS A 34 5.77 0.04 10.25
CA LYS A 34 6.89 0.21 11.21
C LYS A 34 8.25 -0.12 10.58
N VAL A 35 8.30 -1.11 9.72
CA VAL A 35 9.53 -1.53 9.04
C VAL A 35 9.85 -0.59 7.88
N HIS A 36 8.91 -0.43 6.96
CA HIS A 36 9.15 0.21 5.67
C HIS A 36 9.17 1.74 5.74
N SER A 37 8.50 2.39 6.70
CA SER A 37 8.60 3.84 6.86
C SER A 37 10.03 4.31 7.17
N LYS A 38 10.77 3.54 7.95
CA LYS A 38 12.19 3.84 8.25
C LYS A 38 13.08 3.63 7.03
N ILE A 39 12.88 2.49 6.34
CA ILE A 39 13.66 2.16 5.14
C ILE A 39 13.39 3.20 4.03
N ALA A 40 12.15 3.67 3.90
CA ALA A 40 11.79 4.72 2.96
C ALA A 40 12.53 6.05 3.23
N ILE A 41 12.61 6.45 4.50
CA ILE A 41 13.38 7.64 4.91
C ILE A 41 14.88 7.43 4.60
N ASP A 42 15.43 6.28 4.96
CA ASP A 42 16.82 5.94 4.67
C ASP A 42 17.12 5.89 3.16
N ALA A 43 16.13 5.52 2.34
CA ALA A 43 16.20 5.55 0.88
C ALA A 43 16.01 6.95 0.26
N GLY A 44 15.71 7.96 1.07
CA GLY A 44 15.61 9.36 0.64
C GLY A 44 14.19 9.90 0.48
N VAL A 45 13.15 9.17 0.92
CA VAL A 45 11.80 9.74 1.00
C VAL A 45 11.75 10.77 2.13
N ASN A 46 11.24 11.96 1.83
CA ASN A 46 11.14 13.04 2.81
C ASN A 46 10.24 12.64 4.00
N GLU A 47 10.66 12.94 5.22
CA GLU A 47 9.93 12.62 6.45
C GLU A 47 8.52 13.23 6.46
N ASP A 48 8.34 14.47 5.96
CA ASP A 48 7.02 15.11 5.87
C ASP A 48 6.06 14.34 4.95
N MET A 49 6.59 13.67 3.91
CA MET A 49 5.79 12.79 3.06
C MET A 49 5.35 11.54 3.82
N ILE A 50 6.25 10.92 4.58
CA ILE A 50 5.93 9.75 5.41
C ILE A 50 4.90 10.15 6.47
N GLU A 51 5.04 11.30 7.11
CA GLU A 51 4.04 11.81 8.05
C GLU A 51 2.69 12.02 7.36
N SER A 52 2.66 12.67 6.19
CA SER A 52 1.43 12.88 5.42
C SER A 52 0.73 11.56 5.09
N ILE A 53 1.48 10.53 4.63
CA ILE A 53 0.93 9.20 4.36
C ILE A 53 0.38 8.59 5.65
N SER A 54 1.09 8.71 6.78
CA SER A 54 0.64 8.19 8.08
C SER A 54 -0.72 8.76 8.48
N LEU A 55 -0.94 10.04 8.18
CA LEU A 55 -2.19 10.75 8.43
C LEU A 55 -3.27 10.48 7.37
N GLY A 56 -2.99 9.67 6.35
CA GLY A 56 -3.90 9.42 5.23
C GLY A 56 -4.09 10.62 4.31
N LYS A 57 -3.16 11.56 4.33
CA LYS A 57 -3.16 12.75 3.47
C LYS A 57 -2.28 12.53 2.25
N LYS A 58 -2.61 13.22 1.16
CA LYS A 58 -1.73 13.26 -0.01
C LYS A 58 -0.46 14.05 0.36
N PRO A 59 0.73 13.49 0.14
CA PRO A 59 1.98 14.21 0.36
C PRO A 59 2.08 15.43 -0.55
N SER A 60 2.72 16.49 -0.05
CA SER A 60 3.13 17.65 -0.83
C SER A 60 4.58 17.46 -1.35
N HIS A 61 4.95 18.26 -2.35
CA HIS A 61 6.33 18.32 -2.87
C HIS A 61 6.90 16.99 -3.42
N MET A 62 6.03 16.10 -3.92
CA MET A 62 6.45 14.89 -4.62
C MET A 62 7.19 15.23 -5.92
N SER A 63 8.24 14.48 -6.25
CA SER A 63 8.79 14.47 -7.61
C SER A 63 7.78 13.93 -8.61
N ASP A 64 8.02 14.12 -9.91
CA ASP A 64 7.13 13.59 -10.96
C ASP A 64 6.99 12.07 -10.86
N GLU A 65 8.07 11.36 -10.56
CA GLU A 65 8.06 9.90 -10.38
C GLU A 65 7.28 9.49 -9.12
N GLN A 66 7.49 10.15 -7.99
CA GLN A 66 6.72 9.91 -6.77
C GLN A 66 5.23 10.20 -6.99
N HIS A 67 4.92 11.26 -7.72
CA HIS A 67 3.54 11.60 -8.05
C HIS A 67 2.89 10.52 -8.94
N ALA A 68 3.61 10.03 -9.94
CA ALA A 68 3.14 8.93 -10.80
C ALA A 68 2.88 7.65 -9.99
N VAL A 69 3.82 7.26 -9.10
CA VAL A 69 3.66 6.12 -8.19
C VAL A 69 2.47 6.31 -7.26
N TYR A 70 2.31 7.50 -6.68
CA TYR A 70 1.19 7.80 -5.78
C TYR A 70 -0.16 7.66 -6.49
N GLU A 71 -0.36 8.37 -7.60
CA GLU A 71 -1.63 8.37 -8.33
C GLU A 71 -1.98 6.96 -8.85
N PHE A 72 -1.00 6.26 -9.40
CA PHE A 72 -1.18 4.89 -9.86
C PHE A 72 -1.60 3.96 -8.72
N THR A 73 -0.86 3.99 -7.60
CA THR A 73 -1.13 3.15 -6.43
C THR A 73 -2.49 3.44 -5.83
N MET A 74 -2.81 4.71 -5.59
CA MET A 74 -4.07 5.10 -4.96
C MET A 74 -5.28 4.78 -5.86
N THR A 75 -5.18 5.04 -7.17
CA THR A 75 -6.24 4.76 -8.13
C THR A 75 -6.47 3.26 -8.28
N LEU A 76 -5.40 2.49 -8.46
CA LEU A 76 -5.51 1.02 -8.58
C LEU A 76 -6.15 0.39 -7.34
N ASN A 77 -5.79 0.84 -6.16
CA ASN A 77 -6.34 0.30 -4.92
C ASN A 77 -7.78 0.75 -4.63
N ARG A 78 -8.16 1.95 -5.04
CA ARG A 78 -9.52 2.47 -4.88
C ARG A 78 -10.47 1.89 -5.92
N ASP A 79 -10.11 1.99 -7.19
CA ASP A 79 -11.03 1.74 -8.32
C ASP A 79 -10.86 0.33 -8.92
N ARG A 80 -9.82 -0.40 -8.52
CA ARG A 80 -9.43 -1.71 -9.08
C ARG A 80 -9.20 -1.68 -10.59
N LYS A 81 -8.96 -0.51 -11.12
CA LYS A 81 -8.75 -0.23 -12.54
C LYS A 81 -7.89 1.02 -12.71
N ILE A 82 -7.12 1.04 -13.78
CA ILE A 82 -6.36 2.21 -14.25
C ILE A 82 -6.95 2.64 -15.59
N SER A 83 -7.16 3.94 -15.79
CA SER A 83 -7.55 4.49 -17.10
C SER A 83 -6.36 4.52 -18.06
N ASP A 84 -6.64 4.49 -19.35
CA ASP A 84 -5.60 4.60 -20.39
C ASP A 84 -4.80 5.91 -20.25
N GLU A 85 -5.46 6.99 -19.87
CA GLU A 85 -4.82 8.29 -19.63
C GLU A 85 -3.79 8.20 -18.49
N LEU A 86 -4.18 7.65 -17.32
CA LEU A 86 -3.27 7.50 -16.19
C LEU A 86 -2.15 6.51 -16.51
N TYR A 87 -2.47 5.41 -17.23
CA TYR A 87 -1.47 4.46 -17.66
C TYR A 87 -0.42 5.12 -18.56
N ASN A 88 -0.85 5.83 -19.60
CA ASN A 88 0.06 6.47 -20.55
C ASN A 88 0.93 7.53 -19.86
N LYS A 89 0.35 8.38 -19.00
CA LYS A 89 1.10 9.35 -18.21
C LYS A 89 2.15 8.68 -17.31
N THR A 90 1.78 7.58 -16.64
CA THR A 90 2.72 6.84 -15.79
C THR A 90 3.80 6.16 -16.64
N TYR A 91 3.44 5.66 -17.82
CA TYR A 91 4.38 5.05 -18.76
C TYR A 91 5.42 6.06 -19.29
N GLU A 92 5.03 7.27 -19.59
CA GLU A 92 5.96 8.34 -20.01
C GLU A 92 6.99 8.66 -18.92
N ILE A 93 6.61 8.59 -17.65
CA ILE A 93 7.47 8.94 -16.52
C ILE A 93 8.33 7.73 -16.07
N LEU A 94 7.72 6.56 -15.88
CA LEU A 94 8.38 5.40 -15.30
C LEU A 94 8.91 4.40 -16.34
N GLY A 95 8.30 4.34 -17.52
CA GLY A 95 8.58 3.30 -18.51
C GLY A 95 7.92 1.96 -18.16
N LYS A 96 8.01 1.01 -19.11
CA LYS A 96 7.32 -0.27 -19.05
C LYS A 96 7.74 -1.13 -17.86
N ASP A 97 9.04 -1.29 -17.66
CA ASP A 97 9.57 -2.24 -16.70
C ASP A 97 9.26 -1.81 -15.27
N ARG A 98 9.41 -0.52 -14.97
CA ARG A 98 9.09 0.02 -13.65
C ARG A 98 7.59 -0.03 -13.33
N ILE A 99 6.70 0.09 -14.32
CA ILE A 99 5.25 -0.11 -14.10
C ILE A 99 4.94 -1.56 -13.74
N VAL A 100 5.54 -2.52 -14.45
CA VAL A 100 5.34 -3.95 -14.17
C VAL A 100 5.83 -4.28 -12.77
N ASP A 101 7.00 -3.78 -12.41
CA ASP A 101 7.57 -3.97 -11.08
C ASP A 101 6.76 -3.27 -9.98
N LEU A 102 6.24 -2.06 -10.25
CA LEU A 102 5.32 -1.39 -9.35
C LEU A 102 4.09 -2.26 -9.06
N VAL A 103 3.45 -2.82 -10.10
CA VAL A 103 2.31 -3.74 -9.91
C VAL A 103 2.71 -4.98 -9.11
N GLY A 104 3.89 -5.54 -9.37
CA GLY A 104 4.45 -6.66 -8.61
C GLY A 104 4.61 -6.33 -7.12
N ILE A 105 5.21 -5.18 -6.81
CA ILE A 105 5.39 -4.67 -5.44
C ILE A 105 4.03 -4.46 -4.76
N LEU A 106 3.10 -3.76 -5.40
CA LEU A 106 1.77 -3.50 -4.85
C LEU A 106 1.02 -4.79 -4.57
N GLY A 107 1.08 -5.77 -5.48
CA GLY A 107 0.44 -7.08 -5.32
C GLY A 107 1.07 -7.88 -4.18
N TYR A 108 2.39 -7.96 -4.14
CA TYR A 108 3.12 -8.69 -3.11
C TYR A 108 2.86 -8.13 -1.71
N TYR A 109 3.00 -6.81 -1.51
CA TYR A 109 2.77 -6.21 -0.19
C TYR A 109 1.30 -6.15 0.21
N THR A 110 0.38 -6.19 -0.75
CA THR A 110 -1.04 -6.47 -0.49
C THR A 110 -1.23 -7.88 0.08
N LEU A 111 -0.61 -8.89 -0.53
CA LEU A 111 -0.64 -10.28 -0.03
C LEU A 111 -0.04 -10.37 1.38
N ILE A 112 1.11 -9.75 1.63
CA ILE A 112 1.74 -9.74 2.95
C ILE A 112 0.85 -9.06 3.98
N SER A 113 0.29 -7.88 3.65
CA SER A 113 -0.61 -7.15 4.55
C SER A 113 -1.87 -7.96 4.89
N MET A 114 -2.46 -8.66 3.92
CA MET A 114 -3.58 -9.59 4.17
C MET A 114 -3.16 -10.73 5.09
N THR A 115 -2.01 -11.36 4.82
CA THR A 115 -1.49 -12.47 5.63
C THR A 115 -1.24 -12.03 7.08
N ILE A 116 -0.62 -10.89 7.29
CA ILE A 116 -0.39 -10.31 8.61
C ILE A 116 -1.73 -10.03 9.32
N SER A 117 -2.70 -9.47 8.60
CA SER A 117 -4.02 -9.13 9.17
C SER A 117 -4.79 -10.35 9.68
N ILE A 118 -4.58 -11.53 9.08
CA ILE A 118 -5.19 -12.79 9.52
C ILE A 118 -4.39 -13.38 10.70
N SER A 119 -3.05 -13.32 10.64
CA SER A 119 -2.17 -13.97 11.60
C SER A 119 -2.12 -13.26 12.96
N ILE A 120 -2.45 -11.96 13.00
CA ILE A 120 -2.28 -11.12 14.20
C ILE A 120 -3.58 -11.03 15.02
N SER A 121 -4.19 -12.14 15.34
CA SER A 121 -5.13 -12.19 16.48
C SER A 121 -4.42 -12.05 17.84
N THR A 122 -3.10 -12.10 17.89
CA THR A 122 -2.30 -12.16 19.13
C THR A 122 -1.29 -11.02 19.32
N VAL A 123 -1.10 -10.13 18.36
CA VAL A 123 -0.24 -8.94 18.56
C VAL A 123 -1.12 -7.74 18.93
N PRO A 124 -0.79 -6.99 20.00
CA PRO A 124 -1.53 -5.79 20.36
C PRO A 124 -1.62 -4.89 19.12
N ARG A 125 -2.85 -4.60 18.68
CA ARG A 125 -3.05 -3.59 17.65
C ARG A 125 -2.36 -2.34 18.16
N VAL A 126 -1.37 -1.86 17.42
CA VAL A 126 -0.90 -0.50 17.63
C VAL A 126 -2.14 0.34 17.36
N THR A 127 -2.77 0.80 18.44
CA THR A 127 -3.89 1.72 18.35
C THR A 127 -3.32 2.99 17.76
N CYS A 128 -3.39 3.12 16.45
CA CYS A 128 -3.39 4.43 15.83
C CYS A 128 -4.46 5.21 16.58
N SER A 129 -4.04 6.29 17.23
CA SER A 129 -4.93 7.16 18.01
C SER A 129 -6.30 7.30 17.33
N PRO A 130 -7.42 7.27 18.05
CA PRO A 130 -8.78 7.40 17.48
C PRO A 130 -9.01 8.66 16.64
N ARG A 131 -8.08 9.62 16.64
CA ARG A 131 -8.08 10.79 15.75
C ARG A 131 -7.67 10.49 14.32
N MET A 132 -7.13 9.29 14.06
CA MET A 132 -6.93 8.74 12.71
C MET A 132 -8.08 7.84 12.28
N ALA A 133 -9.27 8.02 12.85
CA ALA A 133 -10.47 7.48 12.26
C ALA A 133 -10.55 8.05 10.84
N LEU A 134 -10.15 7.22 9.90
CA LEU A 134 -10.42 7.31 8.49
C LEU A 134 -11.62 8.25 8.25
N GLN A 135 -11.39 9.37 7.59
CA GLN A 135 -12.27 9.63 6.47
C GLN A 135 -11.97 8.47 5.51
N ALA A 136 -12.64 7.37 5.74
CA ALA A 136 -12.62 6.21 4.91
C ALA A 136 -12.95 6.71 3.51
N ILE A 137 -12.01 6.55 2.58
CA ILE A 137 -12.40 6.23 1.22
C ILE A 137 -13.51 5.20 1.43
N PRO A 138 -14.76 5.44 0.99
CA PRO A 138 -15.83 4.50 1.21
C PRO A 138 -15.45 3.18 0.54
N ILE A 139 -14.77 2.34 1.29
CA ILE A 139 -14.74 0.92 1.01
C ILE A 139 -16.19 0.55 1.22
N HIS A 140 -16.85 0.11 0.18
CA HIS A 140 -18.22 -0.41 0.21
C HIS A 140 -18.46 -1.10 1.56
N PRO A 141 -19.59 -0.80 2.25
CA PRO A 141 -19.85 -1.37 3.57
C PRO A 141 -19.62 -2.87 3.47
N LYS A 142 -18.85 -3.40 4.41
CA LYS A 142 -18.62 -4.82 4.57
C LYS A 142 -19.95 -5.55 4.37
N LYS A 143 -20.17 -6.14 3.21
CA LYS A 143 -21.05 -7.29 3.11
C LYS A 143 -20.29 -8.34 3.91
N ASP A 144 -20.84 -8.68 5.06
CA ASP A 144 -20.26 -9.64 5.96
C ASP A 144 -19.83 -10.87 5.18
N ILE A 145 -18.52 -11.15 5.21
CA ILE A 145 -17.96 -12.40 4.67
C ILE A 145 -18.65 -13.61 5.31
N CYS A 146 -19.26 -13.44 6.48
CA CYS A 146 -20.08 -14.42 7.16
C CYS A 146 -21.34 -14.88 6.38
N THR A 147 -21.79 -14.18 5.34
CA THR A 147 -22.91 -14.64 4.53
C THR A 147 -22.52 -15.65 3.45
N PHE A 148 -21.23 -15.89 3.23
CA PHE A 148 -20.73 -16.90 2.30
C PHE A 148 -20.49 -18.28 2.92
N PHE A 149 -20.49 -18.38 4.26
CA PHE A 149 -20.32 -19.65 4.98
C PHE A 149 -21.54 -19.89 5.89
N PRO A 150 -22.38 -20.87 5.61
CA PRO A 150 -23.64 -21.08 6.32
C PRO A 150 -23.51 -21.73 7.71
N SER A 151 -22.31 -21.95 8.25
CA SER A 151 -22.18 -22.45 9.62
C SER A 151 -20.93 -21.90 10.32
N LYS A 152 -21.12 -21.51 11.61
CA LYS A 152 -20.04 -21.06 12.51
C LYS A 152 -19.03 -22.16 12.87
N ALA A 153 -19.20 -23.38 12.38
CA ALA A 153 -18.35 -24.53 12.71
C ALA A 153 -17.11 -24.65 11.80
N ASP A 154 -17.06 -23.92 10.67
CA ASP A 154 -15.99 -24.08 9.68
C ASP A 154 -14.97 -22.94 9.70
N CYS A 155 -14.99 -22.12 10.72
CA CYS A 155 -14.03 -21.03 10.91
C CYS A 155 -12.92 -21.44 11.90
N VAL A 156 -12.30 -22.60 11.64
CA VAL A 156 -11.07 -23.06 12.30
C VAL A 156 -10.10 -23.46 11.21
N ILE A 157 -9.33 -22.50 10.74
CA ILE A 157 -7.91 -22.69 10.36
C ILE A 157 -7.20 -21.35 10.60
#